data_ee14234cd66eeafb065cd0dbae75e24e
#
_entry.id   ee14234cd66eeafb065cd0dbae75e24e
#
_cell.length_a   1.000
_cell.length_b   1.000
_cell.length_c   1.000
_cell.angle_alpha   90.00
_cell.angle_beta   90.00
_cell.angle_gamma   90.00
#
_symmetry.space_group_name_H-M   'P 1'
#
loop_
_entity.id
_entity.type
_entity.pdbx_description
1 polymer ?
#
loop_
_entity_poly.entity_id
_entity_poly.type
_entity_poly.pdbx_seq_one_letter_code
_entity_poly.pdbx_strand_id
1 'polypeptide(L)'
;MAEISKTLKLVWEVEYNNDPKRALEQNPGETGLTYKGIYETAHPNWAGWTAVKSVLMKCGGDKKKAGVELENDVIVQKQVEDLYKEVFWDKMQLDRINAQKIADEMMIFGVNAGTSKAVKLAQTVAGVVVDGVIGSGTIAALNKFDPSVFDKAFDVEEKKYYDELIAKKPQFKIFANGWRSRAEYV
;
A
#
# COMPACT_ATOMS: atom_id res chain seq x y z
N MET A 1 11.34 0.50 -16.79
CA MET A 1 9.99 0.30 -16.26
C MET A 1 10.12 -0.09 -14.80
N ALA A 2 9.17 0.32 -13.99
CA ALA A 2 9.17 0.02 -12.56
C ALA A 2 8.93 -1.49 -12.31
N GLU A 3 9.43 -1.97 -11.18
CA GLU A 3 9.40 -3.37 -10.77
C GLU A 3 8.68 -3.50 -9.42
N ILE A 4 7.58 -4.24 -9.39
CA ILE A 4 6.76 -4.43 -8.19
C ILE A 4 7.56 -4.99 -7.00
N SER A 5 8.52 -5.88 -7.25
CA SER A 5 9.35 -6.50 -6.19
C SER A 5 10.19 -5.48 -5.41
N LYS A 6 10.54 -4.35 -6.03
CA LYS A 6 11.24 -3.24 -5.35
C LYS A 6 10.27 -2.47 -4.47
N THR A 7 9.11 -2.12 -5.02
CA THR A 7 8.06 -1.40 -4.29
C THR A 7 7.53 -2.18 -3.09
N LEU A 8 7.33 -3.51 -3.23
CA LEU A 8 6.83 -4.33 -2.12
C LEU A 8 7.76 -4.33 -0.91
N LYS A 9 9.08 -4.20 -1.09
CA LYS A 9 10.02 -4.06 0.04
C LYS A 9 9.74 -2.80 0.85
N LEU A 10 9.44 -1.69 0.17
CA LEU A 10 9.06 -0.43 0.81
C LEU A 10 7.69 -0.53 1.50
N VAL A 11 6.73 -1.17 0.83
CA VAL A 11 5.41 -1.42 1.42
C VAL A 11 5.54 -2.24 2.71
N TRP A 12 6.35 -3.31 2.72
CA TRP A 12 6.57 -4.13 3.92
C TRP A 12 7.21 -3.34 5.06
N GLU A 13 8.10 -2.42 4.74
CA GLU A 13 8.71 -1.54 5.74
C GLU A 13 7.68 -0.59 6.35
N VAL A 14 6.85 0.02 5.52
CA VAL A 14 5.79 0.95 5.95
C VAL A 14 4.69 0.24 6.74
N GLU A 15 4.24 -0.95 6.30
CA GLU A 15 3.10 -1.65 6.91
C GLU A 15 3.46 -2.34 8.24
N TYR A 16 4.59 -3.00 8.31
CA TYR A 16 4.96 -3.78 9.51
C TYR A 16 6.45 -3.69 9.89
N ASN A 17 7.19 -2.71 9.33
CA ASN A 17 8.60 -2.43 9.62
C ASN A 17 9.54 -3.62 9.29
N ASN A 18 9.19 -4.41 8.29
CA ASN A 18 9.88 -5.66 7.94
C ASN A 18 10.07 -6.62 9.13
N ASP A 19 9.28 -6.48 10.20
CA ASP A 19 9.32 -7.37 11.37
C ASP A 19 8.23 -8.43 11.28
N PRO A 20 8.56 -9.70 10.99
CA PRO A 20 7.58 -10.78 10.88
C PRO A 20 6.69 -10.94 12.11
N LYS A 21 7.17 -10.54 13.31
CA LYS A 21 6.37 -10.57 14.54
C LYS A 21 5.22 -9.57 14.54
N ARG A 22 5.24 -8.59 13.65
CA ARG A 22 4.20 -7.57 13.46
C ARG A 22 3.35 -7.83 12.21
N ALA A 23 3.71 -8.84 11.41
CA ALA A 23 3.03 -9.12 10.15
C ALA A 23 1.61 -9.65 10.33
N LEU A 24 1.30 -10.33 11.46
CA LEU A 24 -0.03 -10.84 11.77
C LEU A 24 -0.59 -10.17 13.02
N GLU A 25 -1.66 -9.42 12.85
CA GLU A 25 -2.30 -8.64 13.91
C GLU A 25 -3.82 -8.82 13.91
N GLN A 26 -4.44 -8.37 14.98
CA GLN A 26 -5.87 -8.14 15.07
C GLN A 26 -6.06 -6.86 15.88
N ASN A 27 -6.53 -5.83 15.23
CA ASN A 27 -6.70 -4.54 15.87
C ASN A 27 -7.83 -4.57 16.89
N PRO A 28 -7.73 -3.86 18.01
CA PRO A 28 -8.81 -3.74 18.97
C PRO A 28 -10.09 -3.21 18.31
N GLY A 29 -11.19 -3.94 18.48
CA GLY A 29 -12.49 -3.57 17.90
C GLY A 29 -12.73 -4.06 16.45
N GLU A 30 -11.75 -4.66 15.81
CA GLU A 30 -11.91 -5.29 14.51
C GLU A 30 -12.24 -6.79 14.64
N THR A 31 -13.10 -7.28 13.74
CA THR A 31 -13.60 -8.67 13.77
C THR A 31 -12.73 -9.64 12.97
N GLY A 32 -11.76 -9.14 12.19
CA GLY A 32 -10.91 -9.93 11.32
C GLY A 32 -9.42 -9.83 11.68
N LEU A 33 -8.64 -10.74 11.11
CA LEU A 33 -7.18 -10.70 11.15
C LEU A 33 -6.67 -9.72 10.09
N THR A 34 -5.47 -9.18 10.33
CA THR A 34 -4.68 -8.46 9.33
C THR A 34 -3.34 -9.16 9.18
N TYR A 35 -3.02 -9.56 7.96
CA TYR A 35 -1.72 -10.16 7.64
C TYR A 35 -1.02 -9.34 6.57
N LYS A 36 0.15 -8.78 6.90
CA LYS A 36 0.94 -7.90 6.00
C LYS A 36 0.07 -6.81 5.34
N GLY A 37 -0.78 -6.12 6.11
CA GLY A 37 -1.70 -5.11 5.59
C GLY A 37 -2.96 -5.65 4.89
N ILE A 38 -3.05 -6.94 4.63
CA ILE A 38 -4.27 -7.58 4.07
C ILE A 38 -5.27 -7.76 5.20
N TYR A 39 -6.38 -7.00 5.15
CA TYR A 39 -7.43 -7.07 6.15
C TYR A 39 -8.51 -8.08 5.76
N GLU A 40 -8.80 -9.02 6.65
CA GLU A 40 -9.69 -10.16 6.36
C GLU A 40 -11.09 -9.73 5.93
N THR A 41 -11.64 -8.71 6.58
CA THR A 41 -12.98 -8.20 6.24
C THR A 41 -13.03 -7.53 4.87
N ALA A 42 -11.93 -6.91 4.43
CA ALA A 42 -11.83 -6.31 3.10
C ALA A 42 -11.55 -7.35 2.00
N HIS A 43 -10.85 -8.43 2.34
CA HIS A 43 -10.45 -9.50 1.43
C HIS A 43 -10.84 -10.89 1.96
N PRO A 44 -12.14 -11.17 2.22
CA PRO A 44 -12.56 -12.40 2.90
C PRO A 44 -12.26 -13.66 2.09
N ASN A 45 -12.16 -13.54 0.77
CA ASN A 45 -11.92 -14.65 -0.15
C ASN A 45 -10.45 -14.83 -0.53
N TRP A 46 -9.52 -14.10 0.08
CA TRP A 46 -8.10 -14.28 -0.20
C TRP A 46 -7.64 -15.68 0.22
N ALA A 47 -7.04 -16.43 -0.73
CA ALA A 47 -6.65 -17.83 -0.53
C ALA A 47 -5.67 -18.05 0.61
N GLY A 48 -4.86 -17.03 0.96
CA GLY A 48 -3.88 -17.09 2.05
C GLY A 48 -4.49 -17.27 3.44
N TRP A 49 -5.78 -16.92 3.65
CA TRP A 49 -6.42 -17.05 4.97
C TRP A 49 -6.44 -18.46 5.51
N THR A 50 -6.55 -19.46 4.64
CA THR A 50 -6.51 -20.87 5.05
C THR A 50 -5.18 -21.22 5.71
N ALA A 51 -4.07 -20.81 5.12
CA ALA A 51 -2.73 -21.05 5.67
C ALA A 51 -2.51 -20.20 6.92
N VAL A 52 -2.87 -18.91 6.90
CA VAL A 52 -2.74 -18.00 8.05
C VAL A 52 -3.45 -18.56 9.28
N LYS A 53 -4.70 -18.98 9.14
CA LYS A 53 -5.49 -19.56 10.25
C LYS A 53 -4.93 -20.89 10.72
N SER A 54 -4.47 -21.74 9.80
CA SER A 54 -3.84 -23.03 10.15
C SER A 54 -2.57 -22.85 10.95
N VAL A 55 -1.68 -21.95 10.52
CA VAL A 55 -0.42 -21.66 11.23
C VAL A 55 -0.70 -21.01 12.58
N LEU A 56 -1.63 -20.05 12.65
CA LEU A 56 -2.02 -19.42 13.90
C LEU A 56 -2.52 -20.46 14.93
N MET A 57 -3.36 -21.41 14.47
CA MET A 57 -3.83 -22.49 15.34
C MET A 57 -2.67 -23.39 15.81
N LYS A 58 -1.74 -23.78 14.92
CA LYS A 58 -0.53 -24.56 15.30
C LYS A 58 0.35 -23.82 16.31
N CYS A 59 0.39 -22.50 16.25
CA CYS A 59 1.10 -21.65 17.20
C CYS A 59 0.32 -21.38 18.50
N GLY A 60 -0.81 -22.06 18.73
CA GLY A 60 -1.62 -21.88 19.94
C GLY A 60 -2.25 -20.49 20.06
N GLY A 61 -2.51 -19.81 18.94
CA GLY A 61 -3.06 -18.44 18.90
C GLY A 61 -2.00 -17.33 19.05
N ASP A 62 -0.73 -17.67 19.15
CA ASP A 62 0.37 -16.69 19.22
C ASP A 62 0.63 -16.08 17.83
N LYS A 63 0.11 -14.88 17.62
CA LYS A 63 0.23 -14.16 16.35
C LYS A 63 1.68 -13.82 15.98
N LYS A 64 2.55 -13.54 16.96
CA LYS A 64 3.96 -13.23 16.70
C LYS A 64 4.72 -14.45 16.18
N LYS A 65 4.50 -15.62 16.80
CA LYS A 65 5.08 -16.89 16.31
C LYS A 65 4.52 -17.23 14.93
N ALA A 66 3.21 -17.11 14.75
CA ALA A 66 2.57 -17.41 13.47
C ALA A 66 3.09 -16.48 12.36
N GLY A 67 3.28 -15.19 12.61
CA GLY A 67 3.87 -14.27 11.65
C GLY A 67 5.27 -14.67 11.20
N VAL A 68 6.13 -15.11 12.14
CA VAL A 68 7.48 -15.60 11.83
C VAL A 68 7.44 -16.89 11.01
N GLU A 69 6.55 -17.80 11.31
CA GLU A 69 6.41 -19.05 10.53
C GLU A 69 5.88 -18.77 9.11
N LEU A 70 4.88 -17.91 8.99
CA LEU A 70 4.30 -17.51 7.71
C LEU A 70 5.30 -16.79 6.79
N GLU A 71 6.28 -16.06 7.35
CA GLU A 71 7.32 -15.42 6.55
C GLU A 71 8.15 -16.41 5.73
N ASN A 72 8.29 -17.63 6.22
CA ASN A 72 9.03 -18.71 5.56
C ASN A 72 8.14 -19.56 4.63
N ASP A 73 6.84 -19.31 4.59
CA ASP A 73 5.92 -20.03 3.70
C ASP A 73 5.89 -19.37 2.31
N VAL A 74 6.65 -19.95 1.37
CA VAL A 74 6.82 -19.42 0.01
C VAL A 74 5.48 -19.29 -0.72
N ILE A 75 4.51 -20.17 -0.44
CA ILE A 75 3.19 -20.14 -1.08
C ILE A 75 2.40 -18.96 -0.55
N VAL A 76 2.38 -18.76 0.76
CA VAL A 76 1.69 -17.61 1.36
C VAL A 76 2.34 -16.30 0.92
N GLN A 77 3.68 -16.20 0.89
CA GLN A 77 4.36 -15.01 0.42
C GLN A 77 3.98 -14.69 -1.03
N LYS A 78 3.94 -15.71 -1.90
CA LYS A 78 3.49 -15.52 -3.29
C LYS A 78 2.05 -15.05 -3.38
N GLN A 79 1.14 -15.59 -2.56
CA GLN A 79 -0.26 -15.16 -2.52
C GLN A 79 -0.42 -13.71 -2.02
N VAL A 80 0.44 -13.25 -1.10
CA VAL A 80 0.48 -11.85 -0.66
C VAL A 80 0.90 -10.96 -1.84
N GLU A 81 2.01 -11.28 -2.51
CA GLU A 81 2.48 -10.52 -3.67
C GLU A 81 1.43 -10.45 -4.78
N ASP A 82 0.77 -11.57 -5.08
CA ASP A 82 -0.25 -11.66 -6.13
C ASP A 82 -1.46 -10.76 -5.81
N LEU A 83 -1.90 -10.72 -4.55
CA LEU A 83 -2.98 -9.83 -4.13
C LEU A 83 -2.58 -8.36 -4.29
N TYR A 84 -1.39 -7.97 -3.82
CA TYR A 84 -0.92 -6.59 -3.96
C TYR A 84 -0.75 -6.19 -5.43
N LYS A 85 -0.30 -7.13 -6.25
CA LYS A 85 -0.19 -6.92 -7.70
C LYS A 85 -1.58 -6.67 -8.30
N GLU A 86 -2.54 -7.55 -8.07
CA GLU A 86 -3.88 -7.46 -8.63
C GLU A 86 -4.65 -6.22 -8.15
N VAL A 87 -4.61 -5.97 -6.83
CA VAL A 87 -5.46 -4.95 -6.20
C VAL A 87 -4.92 -3.54 -6.41
N PHE A 88 -3.60 -3.37 -6.46
CA PHE A 88 -2.97 -2.05 -6.51
C PHE A 88 -2.15 -1.84 -7.78
N TRP A 89 -1.13 -2.67 -8.01
CA TRP A 89 -0.14 -2.47 -9.07
C TRP A 89 -0.77 -2.47 -10.46
N ASP A 90 -1.52 -3.50 -10.79
CA ASP A 90 -2.14 -3.65 -12.11
C ASP A 90 -3.25 -2.62 -12.32
N LYS A 91 -4.03 -2.28 -11.29
CA LYS A 91 -5.06 -1.26 -11.38
C LYS A 91 -4.50 0.13 -11.68
N MET A 92 -3.31 0.44 -11.20
CA MET A 92 -2.61 1.69 -11.49
C MET A 92 -1.65 1.57 -12.67
N GLN A 93 -1.56 0.40 -13.32
CA GLN A 93 -0.68 0.10 -14.46
C GLN A 93 0.78 0.54 -14.22
N LEU A 94 1.30 0.28 -13.01
CA LEU A 94 2.61 0.79 -12.58
C LEU A 94 3.77 0.14 -13.33
N ASP A 95 3.58 -1.04 -13.92
CA ASP A 95 4.52 -1.67 -14.86
C ASP A 95 4.80 -0.82 -16.10
N ARG A 96 3.92 0.13 -16.44
CA ARG A 96 4.07 1.06 -17.57
C ARG A 96 4.76 2.37 -17.19
N ILE A 97 5.06 2.57 -15.92
CA ILE A 97 5.81 3.72 -15.41
C ILE A 97 7.30 3.41 -15.50
N ASN A 98 8.09 4.32 -16.08
CA ASN A 98 9.52 4.11 -16.28
C ASN A 98 10.34 4.31 -15.01
N ALA A 99 9.98 5.32 -14.22
CA ALA A 99 10.68 5.67 -13.00
C ALA A 99 10.15 4.88 -11.80
N GLN A 100 11.03 4.12 -11.16
CA GLN A 100 10.68 3.34 -9.97
C GLN A 100 10.08 4.22 -8.87
N LYS A 101 10.69 5.37 -8.59
CA LYS A 101 10.26 6.29 -7.54
C LYS A 101 8.81 6.77 -7.73
N ILE A 102 8.39 7.09 -8.95
CA ILE A 102 7.00 7.47 -9.24
C ILE A 102 6.02 6.32 -8.96
N ALA A 103 6.41 5.09 -9.32
CA ALA A 103 5.59 3.93 -9.05
C ALA A 103 5.52 3.61 -7.53
N ASP A 104 6.62 3.80 -6.81
CA ASP A 104 6.70 3.60 -5.36
C ASP A 104 5.78 4.57 -4.62
N GLU A 105 5.83 5.87 -4.93
CA GLU A 105 4.92 6.90 -4.40
C GLU A 105 3.45 6.53 -4.60
N MET A 106 3.09 6.25 -5.85
CA MET A 106 1.72 5.90 -6.20
C MET A 106 1.24 4.63 -5.49
N MET A 107 2.11 3.63 -5.36
CA MET A 107 1.77 2.36 -4.71
C MET A 107 1.58 2.52 -3.20
N ILE A 108 2.52 3.16 -2.51
CA ILE A 108 2.48 3.35 -1.05
C ILE A 108 1.25 4.17 -0.64
N PHE A 109 0.98 5.27 -1.34
CA PHE A 109 -0.23 6.04 -1.10
C PHE A 109 -1.49 5.26 -1.49
N GLY A 110 -1.45 4.51 -2.60
CA GLY A 110 -2.57 3.70 -3.09
C GLY A 110 -2.99 2.59 -2.12
N VAL A 111 -2.03 1.96 -1.45
CA VAL A 111 -2.29 0.96 -0.40
C VAL A 111 -3.06 1.59 0.76
N ASN A 112 -2.69 2.78 1.20
CA ASN A 112 -3.33 3.46 2.33
C ASN A 112 -4.66 4.14 1.98
N ALA A 113 -4.71 4.87 0.86
CA ALA A 113 -5.84 5.75 0.52
C ALA A 113 -6.76 5.19 -0.58
N GLY A 114 -6.29 4.18 -1.31
CA GLY A 114 -6.97 3.55 -2.43
C GLY A 114 -6.45 4.05 -3.80
N THR A 115 -6.45 3.14 -4.76
CA THR A 115 -5.82 3.32 -6.09
C THR A 115 -6.37 4.53 -6.86
N SER A 116 -7.69 4.76 -6.83
CA SER A 116 -8.30 5.90 -7.52
C SER A 116 -7.81 7.25 -6.99
N LYS A 117 -7.55 7.36 -5.68
CA LYS A 117 -7.00 8.58 -5.08
C LYS A 117 -5.54 8.77 -5.45
N ALA A 118 -4.74 7.70 -5.43
CA ALA A 118 -3.35 7.73 -5.88
C ALA A 118 -3.24 8.21 -7.34
N VAL A 119 -4.09 7.68 -8.22
CA VAL A 119 -4.13 8.13 -9.62
C VAL A 119 -4.52 9.61 -9.71
N LYS A 120 -5.52 10.08 -8.94
CA LYS A 120 -5.92 11.51 -8.95
C LYS A 120 -4.80 12.43 -8.49
N LEU A 121 -4.07 12.07 -7.43
CA LEU A 121 -2.93 12.86 -6.98
C LEU A 121 -1.84 12.90 -8.06
N ALA A 122 -1.51 11.75 -8.63
CA ALA A 122 -0.53 11.67 -9.72
C ALA A 122 -0.93 12.50 -10.95
N GLN A 123 -2.22 12.51 -11.30
CA GLN A 123 -2.75 13.33 -12.37
C GLN A 123 -2.67 14.84 -12.05
N THR A 124 -2.93 15.21 -10.79
CA THR A 124 -2.79 16.60 -10.32
C THR A 124 -1.35 17.06 -10.47
N VAL A 125 -0.39 16.27 -9.97
CA VAL A 125 1.05 16.56 -10.07
C VAL A 125 1.50 16.64 -11.54
N ALA A 126 1.04 15.70 -12.37
CA ALA A 126 1.39 15.66 -13.80
C ALA A 126 0.70 16.74 -14.65
N GLY A 127 -0.26 17.51 -14.09
CA GLY A 127 -0.97 18.57 -14.80
C GLY A 127 -1.88 18.06 -15.92
N VAL A 128 -2.45 16.85 -15.75
CA VAL A 128 -3.39 16.25 -16.71
C VAL A 128 -4.81 16.23 -16.13
N VAL A 129 -5.79 15.76 -16.93
CA VAL A 129 -7.18 15.62 -16.46
C VAL A 129 -7.26 14.70 -15.25
N VAL A 130 -7.87 15.18 -14.16
CA VAL A 130 -7.99 14.49 -12.87
C VAL A 130 -9.31 13.73 -12.82
N ASP A 131 -9.35 12.54 -13.41
CA ASP A 131 -10.51 11.66 -13.44
C ASP A 131 -10.37 10.40 -12.57
N GLY A 132 -9.14 10.08 -12.11
CA GLY A 132 -8.83 8.90 -11.33
C GLY A 132 -8.72 7.62 -12.16
N VAL A 133 -8.63 7.75 -13.49
CA VAL A 133 -8.45 6.63 -14.43
C VAL A 133 -7.04 6.69 -15.02
N ILE A 134 -6.27 5.62 -14.87
CA ILE A 134 -4.92 5.55 -15.42
C ILE A 134 -4.98 5.19 -16.92
N GLY A 135 -4.87 6.21 -17.77
CA GLY A 135 -4.87 6.05 -19.22
C GLY A 135 -3.52 6.32 -19.85
N SER A 136 -3.41 6.13 -21.18
CA SER A 136 -2.17 6.36 -21.93
C SER A 136 -1.66 7.80 -21.80
N GLY A 137 -2.56 8.78 -21.72
CA GLY A 137 -2.21 10.19 -21.53
C GLY A 137 -1.55 10.45 -20.17
N THR A 138 -2.12 9.90 -19.09
CA THR A 138 -1.55 9.98 -17.75
C THR A 138 -0.19 9.31 -17.70
N ILE A 139 -0.06 8.07 -18.22
CA ILE A 139 1.21 7.32 -18.26
C ILE A 139 2.28 8.11 -19.05
N ALA A 140 1.91 8.67 -20.21
CA ALA A 140 2.86 9.44 -21.01
C ALA A 140 3.34 10.72 -20.29
N ALA A 141 2.47 11.38 -19.52
CA ALA A 141 2.84 12.54 -18.72
C ALA A 141 3.77 12.16 -17.57
N LEU A 142 3.43 11.11 -16.80
CA LEU A 142 4.26 10.60 -15.71
C LEU A 142 5.63 10.15 -16.18
N ASN A 143 5.73 9.49 -17.33
CA ASN A 143 7.01 9.02 -17.90
C ASN A 143 7.92 10.14 -18.43
N LYS A 144 7.42 11.36 -18.55
CA LYS A 144 8.19 12.56 -18.89
C LYS A 144 8.59 13.38 -17.67
N PHE A 145 8.01 13.08 -16.52
CA PHE A 145 8.27 13.82 -15.29
C PHE A 145 9.63 13.48 -14.70
N ASP A 146 10.32 14.47 -14.15
CA ASP A 146 11.52 14.21 -13.33
C ASP A 146 11.08 13.52 -12.02
N PRO A 147 11.63 12.33 -11.69
CA PRO A 147 11.18 11.57 -10.53
C PRO A 147 11.34 12.30 -9.19
N SER A 148 12.41 13.11 -9.05
CA SER A 148 12.67 13.84 -7.79
C SER A 148 11.78 15.09 -7.66
N VAL A 149 11.36 15.65 -8.77
CA VAL A 149 10.37 16.76 -8.78
C VAL A 149 8.97 16.19 -8.52
N PHE A 150 8.65 15.04 -9.12
CA PHE A 150 7.39 14.35 -8.88
C PHE A 150 7.20 14.01 -7.40
N ASP A 151 8.17 13.35 -6.78
CA ASP A 151 8.22 12.98 -5.38
C ASP A 151 7.82 14.16 -4.46
N LYS A 152 8.57 15.26 -4.53
CA LYS A 152 8.29 16.43 -3.71
C LYS A 152 6.89 17.03 -3.93
N ALA A 153 6.43 17.02 -5.18
CA ALA A 153 5.10 17.54 -5.51
C ALA A 153 3.99 16.58 -5.04
N PHE A 154 4.24 15.26 -5.12
CA PHE A 154 3.31 14.24 -4.66
C PHE A 154 3.15 14.28 -3.15
N ASP A 155 4.26 14.40 -2.39
CA ASP A 155 4.25 14.61 -0.94
C ASP A 155 3.38 15.80 -0.50
N VAL A 156 3.48 16.90 -1.23
CA VAL A 156 2.65 18.10 -0.93
C VAL A 156 1.17 17.78 -1.09
N GLU A 157 0.79 17.12 -2.18
CA GLU A 157 -0.61 16.74 -2.42
C GLU A 157 -1.10 15.66 -1.45
N GLU A 158 -0.24 14.71 -1.03
CA GLU A 158 -0.56 13.75 0.02
C GLU A 158 -0.85 14.43 1.37
N LYS A 159 0.04 15.30 1.81
CA LYS A 159 -0.14 16.06 3.06
C LYS A 159 -1.42 16.86 3.04
N LYS A 160 -1.71 17.53 1.93
CA LYS A 160 -2.97 18.25 1.72
C LYS A 160 -4.18 17.33 1.79
N TYR A 161 -4.12 16.17 1.13
CA TYR A 161 -5.19 15.17 1.20
C TYR A 161 -5.47 14.73 2.64
N TYR A 162 -4.44 14.44 3.44
CA TYR A 162 -4.62 14.04 4.84
C TYR A 162 -5.13 15.18 5.72
N ASP A 163 -4.66 16.41 5.51
CA ASP A 163 -5.16 17.58 6.25
C ASP A 163 -6.64 17.85 5.95
N GLU A 164 -7.07 17.74 4.68
CA GLU A 164 -8.48 17.82 4.30
C GLU A 164 -9.32 16.69 4.92
N LEU A 165 -8.78 15.48 4.97
CA LEU A 165 -9.45 14.33 5.58
C LEU A 165 -9.66 14.53 7.09
N ILE A 166 -8.66 15.04 7.79
CA ILE A 166 -8.72 15.38 9.22
C ILE A 166 -9.70 16.52 9.46
N ALA A 167 -9.71 17.55 8.61
CA ALA A 167 -10.67 18.65 8.70
C ALA A 167 -12.13 18.17 8.59
N LYS A 168 -12.39 17.22 7.67
CA LYS A 168 -13.72 16.61 7.49
C LYS A 168 -14.09 15.60 8.59
N LYS A 169 -13.09 14.94 9.17
CA LYS A 169 -13.25 13.88 10.17
C LYS A 169 -12.20 14.04 11.28
N PRO A 170 -12.46 14.93 12.28
CA PRO A 170 -11.48 15.27 13.33
C PRO A 170 -10.97 14.10 14.16
N GLN A 171 -11.75 13.00 14.25
CA GLN A 171 -11.34 11.77 14.92
C GLN A 171 -10.10 11.12 14.27
N PHE A 172 -9.79 11.43 13.01
CA PHE A 172 -8.61 10.91 12.31
C PHE A 172 -7.31 11.65 12.66
N LYS A 173 -7.37 12.71 13.48
CA LYS A 173 -6.18 13.44 13.96
C LYS A 173 -5.15 12.52 14.63
N ILE A 174 -5.60 11.43 15.25
CA ILE A 174 -4.71 10.44 15.87
C ILE A 174 -3.74 9.78 14.86
N PHE A 175 -4.08 9.75 13.58
CA PHE A 175 -3.26 9.16 12.51
C PHE A 175 -2.34 10.17 11.83
N ALA A 176 -2.47 11.47 12.13
CA ALA A 176 -1.78 12.55 11.41
C ALA A 176 -0.25 12.38 11.32
N ASN A 177 0.39 11.98 12.43
CA ASN A 177 1.84 11.79 12.44
C ASN A 177 2.27 10.60 11.56
N GLY A 178 1.56 9.48 11.64
CA GLY A 178 1.83 8.29 10.82
C GLY A 178 1.63 8.59 9.33
N TRP A 179 0.58 9.33 8.97
CA TRP A 179 0.31 9.71 7.59
C TRP A 179 1.38 10.66 7.02
N ARG A 180 1.85 11.65 7.82
CA ARG A 180 2.93 12.55 7.40
C ARG A 180 4.26 11.83 7.22
N SER A 181 4.59 10.92 8.16
CA SER A 181 5.80 10.09 8.01
C SER A 181 5.75 9.20 6.77
N ARG A 182 4.56 8.69 6.42
CA ARG A 182 4.35 7.89 5.21
C ARG A 182 4.57 8.72 3.95
N ALA A 183 4.07 9.95 3.91
CA ALA A 183 4.23 10.88 2.79
C ALA A 183 5.67 11.41 2.60
N GLU A 184 6.59 11.13 3.49
CA GLU A 184 8.00 11.53 3.40
C GLU A 184 8.94 10.31 3.31
N TYR A 185 8.34 9.13 3.10
CA TYR A 185 9.08 7.89 3.24
C TYR A 185 9.82 7.47 1.96
N VAL A 186 9.35 7.83 0.77
CA VAL A 186 9.90 7.39 -0.52
C VAL A 186 10.95 8.33 -1.11
#